data_c52082eac1d331061876f208c820162c
#
_entry.id   c52082eac1d331061876f208c820162c
#
_cell.length_a   1.000
_cell.length_b   1.000
_cell.length_c   1.000
_cell.angle_alpha   90.00
_cell.angle_beta   90.00
_cell.angle_gamma   90.00
#
_symmetry.space_group_name_H-M   'P 1'
#
loop_
_entity.id
_entity.type
_entity.pdbx_description
1 polymer ?
#
loop_
_entity_poly.entity_id
_entity_poly.type
_entity_poly.pdbx_seq_one_letter_code
_entity_poly.pdbx_strand_id
1 'polypeptide(L)'
;MDRTLKLALASLTFNIAFAIYHLVLGVVTSSWWLLTLGSYYLILSIVRFAVLRSKSKERFITKFTGWMLMVLSVPLVGTVILSVIRDRGHELHMIVMIAMAAYAFTKITLATIKFIKARRSTSATLITLRNISFADAFVSIFALQRSMLVSFEGMRETEIVIMNAALGSAVCVIVFLLGFNLVKSKKILFKNID
;
A
#
# COMPACT_ATOMS: atom_id res chain seq x y z
N MET A 1 -18.62 5.38 18.66
CA MET A 1 -17.50 5.39 17.68
C MET A 1 -17.80 4.34 16.61
N ASP A 2 -18.02 4.78 15.37
CA ASP A 2 -18.48 3.90 14.30
C ASP A 2 -17.52 2.73 14.05
N ARG A 3 -18.11 1.56 13.76
CA ARG A 3 -17.37 0.31 13.50
C ARG A 3 -16.32 0.47 12.39
N THR A 4 -16.60 1.36 11.42
CA THR A 4 -15.70 1.74 10.33
C THR A 4 -14.49 2.54 10.81
N LEU A 5 -14.67 3.42 11.80
CA LEU A 5 -13.58 4.21 12.38
C LEU A 5 -12.64 3.30 13.21
N LYS A 6 -13.18 2.36 13.96
CA LYS A 6 -12.38 1.35 14.69
C LYS A 6 -11.51 0.51 13.74
N LEU A 7 -12.08 0.05 12.63
CA LEU A 7 -11.35 -0.72 11.61
C LEU A 7 -10.27 0.14 10.91
N ALA A 8 -10.55 1.42 10.71
CA ALA A 8 -9.57 2.32 10.10
C ALA A 8 -8.40 2.62 11.07
N LEU A 9 -8.68 2.78 12.36
CA LEU A 9 -7.66 2.95 13.40
C LEU A 9 -6.82 1.68 13.57
N ALA A 10 -7.45 0.51 13.67
CA ALA A 10 -6.73 -0.76 13.72
C ALA A 10 -5.79 -0.93 12.51
N SER A 11 -6.30 -0.65 11.31
CA SER A 11 -5.47 -0.69 10.08
C SER A 11 -4.33 0.33 10.11
N LEU A 12 -4.51 1.50 10.73
CA LEU A 12 -3.45 2.50 10.91
C LEU A 12 -2.35 1.99 11.85
N THR A 13 -2.74 1.44 13.00
CA THR A 13 -1.78 0.89 13.98
C THR A 13 -0.97 -0.25 13.36
N PHE A 14 -1.62 -1.15 12.63
CA PHE A 14 -0.93 -2.22 11.90
C PHE A 14 0.06 -1.69 10.86
N ASN A 15 -0.29 -0.64 10.12
CA ASN A 15 0.62 -0.04 9.14
C ASN A 15 1.84 0.61 9.80
N ILE A 16 1.64 1.32 10.90
CA ILE A 16 2.74 1.95 11.64
C ILE A 16 3.70 0.89 12.18
N ALA A 17 3.15 -0.14 12.84
CA ALA A 17 3.97 -1.24 13.37
C ALA A 17 4.79 -1.92 12.26
N PHE A 18 4.17 -2.17 11.12
CA PHE A 18 4.83 -2.82 9.98
C PHE A 18 5.83 -1.89 9.28
N ALA A 19 5.56 -0.58 9.23
CA ALA A 19 6.53 0.41 8.74
C ALA A 19 7.79 0.45 9.61
N ILE A 20 7.63 0.51 10.93
CA ILE A 20 8.75 0.49 11.88
C ILE A 20 9.53 -0.81 11.74
N TYR A 21 8.85 -1.95 11.66
CA TYR A 21 9.48 -3.26 11.48
C TYR A 21 10.36 -3.30 10.22
N HIS A 22 9.85 -2.84 9.07
CA HIS A 22 10.62 -2.80 7.82
C HIS A 22 11.78 -1.81 7.87
N LEU A 23 11.60 -0.65 8.51
CA LEU A 23 12.68 0.32 8.67
C LEU A 23 13.81 -0.24 9.55
N VAL A 24 13.48 -0.85 10.67
CA VAL A 24 14.48 -1.48 11.55
C VAL A 24 15.20 -2.62 10.83
N LEU A 25 14.46 -3.52 10.19
CA LEU A 25 15.06 -4.59 9.38
C LEU A 25 15.91 -4.03 8.25
N GLY A 26 15.47 -3.00 7.56
CA GLY A 26 16.20 -2.35 6.48
C GLY A 26 17.53 -1.75 6.94
N VAL A 27 17.57 -1.16 8.12
CA VAL A 27 18.81 -0.65 8.71
C VAL A 27 19.73 -1.80 9.11
N VAL A 28 19.21 -2.80 9.81
CA VAL A 28 20.00 -3.95 10.30
C VAL A 28 20.59 -4.75 9.13
N THR A 29 19.82 -4.98 8.08
CA THR A 29 20.26 -5.75 6.90
C THR A 29 20.90 -4.89 5.81
N SER A 30 21.00 -3.56 6.01
CA SER A 30 21.45 -2.59 5.00
C SER A 30 20.71 -2.72 3.65
N SER A 31 19.45 -3.11 3.69
CA SER A 31 18.61 -3.35 2.51
C SER A 31 17.85 -2.09 2.10
N TRP A 32 18.25 -1.48 0.99
CA TRP A 32 17.57 -0.31 0.42
C TRP A 32 16.11 -0.58 0.09
N TRP A 33 15.79 -1.81 -0.30
CA TRP A 33 14.42 -2.21 -0.61
C TRP A 33 13.51 -2.17 0.63
N LEU A 34 13.97 -2.74 1.76
CA LEU A 34 13.21 -2.71 3.02
C LEU A 34 13.04 -1.29 3.54
N LEU A 35 14.08 -0.44 3.42
CA LEU A 35 14.01 0.97 3.80
C LEU A 35 12.98 1.74 2.96
N THR A 36 12.97 1.53 1.65
CA THR A 36 12.01 2.19 0.75
C THR A 36 10.59 1.72 1.03
N LEU A 37 10.39 0.42 1.26
CA LEU A 37 9.09 -0.15 1.59
C LEU A 37 8.58 0.34 2.95
N GLY A 38 9.44 0.40 3.97
CA GLY A 38 9.11 0.95 5.28
C GLY A 38 8.71 2.43 5.21
N SER A 39 9.46 3.22 4.44
CA SER A 39 9.15 4.63 4.18
C SER A 39 7.80 4.80 3.47
N TYR A 40 7.50 3.94 2.49
CA TYR A 40 6.20 3.92 1.82
C TYR A 40 5.05 3.71 2.82
N TYR A 41 5.14 2.69 3.68
CA TYR A 41 4.11 2.43 4.69
C TYR A 41 4.00 3.54 5.72
N LEU A 42 5.10 4.20 6.07
CA LEU A 42 5.08 5.34 6.98
C LEU A 42 4.29 6.51 6.38
N ILE A 43 4.62 6.91 5.14
CA ILE A 43 3.93 8.00 4.44
C ILE A 43 2.45 7.66 4.26
N LEU A 44 2.12 6.42 3.88
CA LEU A 44 0.74 5.97 3.73
C LEU A 44 -0.03 6.03 5.06
N SER A 45 0.64 5.76 6.18
CA SER A 45 0.07 5.88 7.53
C SER A 45 -0.22 7.34 7.88
N ILE A 46 0.68 8.27 7.55
CA ILE A 46 0.48 9.71 7.76
C ILE A 46 -0.71 10.20 6.94
N VAL A 47 -0.79 9.83 5.66
CA VAL A 47 -1.92 10.18 4.79
C VAL A 47 -3.24 9.64 5.36
N ARG A 48 -3.25 8.39 5.82
CA ARG A 48 -4.43 7.77 6.43
C ARG A 48 -4.85 8.49 7.72
N PHE A 49 -3.89 8.86 8.56
CA PHE A 49 -4.15 9.63 9.77
C PHE A 49 -4.74 11.01 9.45
N ALA A 50 -4.19 11.71 8.46
CA ALA A 50 -4.71 12.99 8.00
C ALA A 50 -6.16 12.89 7.53
N VAL A 51 -6.50 11.83 6.79
CA VAL A 51 -7.89 11.56 6.33
C VAL A 51 -8.83 11.31 7.51
N LEU A 52 -8.38 10.56 8.53
CA LEU A 52 -9.19 10.25 9.72
C LEU A 52 -9.44 11.47 10.62
N ARG A 53 -8.45 12.36 10.73
CA ARG A 53 -8.53 13.54 11.60
C ARG A 53 -9.32 14.69 10.99
N SER A 54 -9.39 14.78 9.70
CA SER A 54 -10.02 15.92 9.02
C SER A 54 -11.53 15.72 8.89
N LYS A 55 -12.27 16.45 9.69
CA LYS A 55 -13.75 16.45 9.69
C LYS A 55 -14.37 17.46 8.71
N SER A 56 -13.62 18.45 8.22
CA SER A 56 -14.20 19.69 7.70
C SER A 56 -13.96 19.97 6.21
N LYS A 57 -13.03 19.29 5.53
CA LYS A 57 -12.67 19.58 4.12
C LYS A 57 -12.53 18.30 3.30
N GLU A 58 -13.58 17.53 3.20
CA GLU A 58 -13.58 16.23 2.48
C GLU A 58 -12.98 16.33 1.06
N ARG A 59 -13.30 17.39 0.33
CA ARG A 59 -12.81 17.62 -1.03
C ARG A 59 -11.29 17.84 -1.10
N PHE A 60 -10.76 18.61 -0.18
CA PHE A 60 -9.31 18.89 -0.13
C PHE A 60 -8.55 17.61 0.17
N ILE A 61 -9.02 16.82 1.14
CA ILE A 61 -8.37 15.59 1.59
C ILE A 61 -8.41 14.51 0.53
N THR A 62 -9.52 14.35 -0.16
CA THR A 62 -9.62 13.39 -1.27
C THR A 62 -8.60 13.71 -2.36
N LYS A 63 -8.47 14.98 -2.75
CA LYS A 63 -7.47 15.41 -3.74
C LYS A 63 -6.05 15.24 -3.22
N PHE A 64 -5.79 15.71 -2.00
CA PHE A 64 -4.49 15.57 -1.35
C PHE A 64 -4.05 14.10 -1.30
N THR A 65 -4.96 13.21 -0.89
CA THR A 65 -4.69 11.77 -0.89
C THR A 65 -4.41 11.24 -2.29
N GLY A 66 -5.17 11.67 -3.30
CA GLY A 66 -4.92 11.28 -4.69
C GLY A 66 -3.53 11.70 -5.16
N TRP A 67 -3.11 12.93 -4.89
CA TRP A 67 -1.77 13.41 -5.20
C TRP A 67 -0.69 12.63 -4.44
N MET A 68 -0.91 12.37 -3.14
CA MET A 68 0.03 11.57 -2.36
C MET A 68 0.20 10.15 -2.89
N LEU A 69 -0.88 9.48 -3.33
CA LEU A 69 -0.80 8.16 -3.95
C LEU A 69 -0.03 8.20 -5.27
N MET A 70 -0.22 9.23 -6.09
CA MET A 70 0.54 9.41 -7.33
C MET A 70 2.03 9.62 -7.04
N VAL A 71 2.37 10.46 -6.07
CA VAL A 71 3.76 10.68 -5.64
C VAL A 71 4.37 9.38 -5.07
N LEU A 72 3.59 8.62 -4.28
CA LEU A 72 4.04 7.34 -3.72
C LEU A 72 4.24 6.24 -4.77
N SER A 73 3.66 6.37 -5.97
CA SER A 73 3.95 5.43 -7.06
C SER A 73 5.38 5.57 -7.60
N VAL A 74 6.01 6.75 -7.47
CA VAL A 74 7.40 7.00 -7.94
C VAL A 74 8.44 6.16 -7.16
N PRO A 75 8.49 6.18 -5.81
CA PRO A 75 9.40 5.29 -5.09
C PRO A 75 9.08 3.81 -5.30
N LEU A 76 7.82 3.44 -5.57
CA LEU A 76 7.49 2.06 -5.96
C LEU A 76 8.14 1.66 -7.28
N VAL A 77 8.16 2.54 -8.28
CA VAL A 77 8.93 2.30 -9.52
C VAL A 77 10.40 2.11 -9.19
N GLY A 78 10.96 2.92 -8.29
CA GLY A 78 12.34 2.76 -7.81
C GLY A 78 12.58 1.38 -7.17
N THR A 79 11.64 0.87 -6.35
CA THR A 79 11.76 -0.47 -5.77
C THR A 79 11.72 -1.58 -6.82
N VAL A 80 10.89 -1.42 -7.86
CA VAL A 80 10.83 -2.38 -8.98
C VAL A 80 12.16 -2.37 -9.75
N ILE A 81 12.69 -1.19 -10.08
CA ILE A 81 13.99 -1.05 -10.76
C ILE A 81 15.11 -1.68 -9.92
N LEU A 82 15.16 -1.39 -8.62
CA LEU A 82 16.14 -1.99 -7.72
C LEU A 82 16.03 -3.52 -7.68
N SER A 83 14.81 -4.05 -7.71
CA SER A 83 14.58 -5.51 -7.70
C SER A 83 15.04 -6.19 -8.98
N VAL A 84 15.10 -5.46 -10.09
CA VAL A 84 15.54 -5.97 -11.40
C VAL A 84 17.06 -5.86 -11.56
N ILE A 85 17.66 -4.75 -11.10
CA ILE A 85 19.06 -4.44 -11.45
C ILE A 85 20.08 -4.94 -10.40
N ARG A 86 19.75 -4.95 -9.12
CA ARG A 86 20.77 -5.01 -8.06
C ARG A 86 20.54 -6.00 -6.94
N ASP A 87 19.38 -6.57 -6.82
CA ASP A 87 19.01 -7.22 -5.57
C ASP A 87 18.83 -8.73 -5.75
N ARG A 88 19.90 -9.46 -5.45
CA ARG A 88 19.82 -10.86 -5.06
C ARG A 88 19.10 -10.94 -3.71
N GLY A 89 17.88 -10.51 -3.56
CA GLY A 89 17.11 -10.41 -2.32
C GLY A 89 17.75 -11.17 -1.13
N HIS A 90 17.70 -10.57 0.03
CA HIS A 90 18.13 -11.26 1.25
C HIS A 90 17.16 -12.42 1.51
N GLU A 91 17.67 -13.62 1.67
CA GLU A 91 16.88 -14.74 2.16
C GLU A 91 16.33 -14.37 3.53
N LEU A 92 15.02 -14.15 3.57
CA LEU A 92 14.36 -13.82 4.82
C LEU A 92 14.10 -15.11 5.60
N HIS A 93 14.40 -15.07 6.89
CA HIS A 93 14.09 -16.18 7.77
C HIS A 93 12.61 -16.58 7.64
N MET A 94 12.28 -17.86 7.65
CA MET A 94 10.92 -18.40 7.45
C MET A 94 9.87 -17.72 8.33
N ILE A 95 10.20 -17.37 9.57
CA ILE A 95 9.30 -16.66 10.50
C ILE A 95 8.90 -15.27 9.94
N VAL A 96 9.86 -14.54 9.35
CA VAL A 96 9.61 -13.22 8.74
C VAL A 96 8.69 -13.35 7.55
N MET A 97 8.89 -14.38 6.73
CA MET A 97 8.06 -14.67 5.55
C MET A 97 6.62 -15.00 5.94
N ILE A 98 6.41 -15.81 6.97
CA ILE A 98 5.09 -16.13 7.53
C ILE A 98 4.40 -14.85 8.06
N ALA A 99 5.14 -14.01 8.77
CA ALA A 99 4.62 -12.74 9.28
C ALA A 99 4.20 -11.79 8.14
N MET A 100 4.99 -11.72 7.06
CA MET A 100 4.65 -10.94 5.86
C MET A 100 3.42 -11.50 5.14
N ALA A 101 3.30 -12.82 5.04
CA ALA A 101 2.13 -13.47 4.47
C ALA A 101 0.86 -13.16 5.27
N ALA A 102 0.89 -13.36 6.60
CA ALA A 102 -0.22 -13.03 7.49
C ALA A 102 -0.63 -11.56 7.38
N TYR A 103 0.36 -10.66 7.30
CA TYR A 103 0.13 -9.23 7.09
C TYR A 103 -0.55 -8.94 5.75
N ALA A 104 -0.05 -9.49 4.64
CA ALA A 104 -0.62 -9.29 3.31
C ALA A 104 -2.08 -9.81 3.24
N PHE A 105 -2.35 -11.00 3.74
CA PHE A 105 -3.71 -11.55 3.79
C PHE A 105 -4.66 -10.70 4.65
N THR A 106 -4.19 -10.20 5.80
CA THR A 106 -4.97 -9.28 6.64
C THR A 106 -5.31 -8.00 5.88
N LYS A 107 -4.35 -7.45 5.11
CA LYS A 107 -4.57 -6.26 4.28
C LYS A 107 -5.59 -6.48 3.18
N ILE A 108 -5.50 -7.59 2.46
CA ILE A 108 -6.46 -7.96 1.41
C ILE A 108 -7.86 -8.08 2.02
N THR A 109 -7.99 -8.78 3.13
CA THR A 109 -9.28 -8.96 3.83
C THR A 109 -9.86 -7.61 4.25
N LEU A 110 -9.07 -6.73 4.89
CA LEU A 110 -9.52 -5.41 5.30
C LEU A 110 -9.87 -4.51 4.10
N ALA A 111 -9.11 -4.58 3.01
CA ALA A 111 -9.41 -3.84 1.78
C ALA A 111 -10.74 -4.30 1.16
N THR A 112 -10.98 -5.61 1.12
CA THR A 112 -12.23 -6.21 0.62
C THR A 112 -13.43 -5.80 1.48
N ILE A 113 -13.31 -5.86 2.81
CA ILE A 113 -14.37 -5.42 3.73
C ILE A 113 -14.70 -3.93 3.50
N LYS A 114 -13.67 -3.10 3.39
CA LYS A 114 -13.85 -1.66 3.13
C LYS A 114 -14.47 -1.41 1.76
N PHE A 115 -14.13 -2.20 0.75
CA PHE A 115 -14.72 -2.11 -0.57
C PHE A 115 -16.22 -2.39 -0.55
N ILE A 116 -16.62 -3.50 0.06
CA ILE A 116 -18.04 -3.89 0.16
C ILE A 116 -18.83 -2.81 0.90
N LYS A 117 -18.30 -2.30 2.02
CA LYS A 117 -18.96 -1.24 2.79
C LYS A 117 -19.05 0.10 2.05
N ALA A 118 -17.98 0.49 1.36
CA ALA A 118 -17.94 1.76 0.64
C ALA A 118 -18.73 1.74 -0.68
N ARG A 119 -19.07 0.56 -1.22
CA ARG A 119 -19.87 0.44 -2.45
C ARG A 119 -21.27 1.06 -2.31
N ARG A 120 -21.81 1.08 -1.09
CA ARG A 120 -23.12 1.65 -0.77
C ARG A 120 -23.05 3.04 -0.12
N SER A 121 -21.85 3.59 0.05
CA SER A 121 -21.65 4.86 0.75
C SER A 121 -21.31 5.97 -0.23
N THR A 122 -21.94 7.13 -0.04
CA THR A 122 -21.65 8.39 -0.76
C THR A 122 -20.59 9.23 -0.05
N SER A 123 -20.10 8.84 1.13
CA SER A 123 -19.09 9.60 1.89
C SER A 123 -17.74 9.60 1.18
N ALA A 124 -17.23 10.80 0.90
CA ALA A 124 -15.93 11.02 0.28
C ALA A 124 -14.78 10.44 1.14
N THR A 125 -14.90 10.54 2.46
CA THR A 125 -13.93 9.98 3.41
C THR A 125 -13.84 8.46 3.29
N LEU A 126 -14.98 7.76 3.21
CA LEU A 126 -14.99 6.29 3.06
C LEU A 126 -14.42 5.83 1.72
N ILE A 127 -14.71 6.56 0.64
CA ILE A 127 -14.15 6.29 -0.69
C ILE A 127 -12.64 6.49 -0.68
N THR A 128 -12.15 7.56 -0.05
CA THR A 128 -10.72 7.85 0.09
C THR A 128 -10.02 6.76 0.89
N LEU A 129 -10.55 6.37 2.05
CA LEU A 129 -9.99 5.29 2.88
C LEU A 129 -9.99 3.94 2.17
N ARG A 130 -10.99 3.67 1.33
CA ARG A 130 -11.03 2.49 0.47
C ARG A 130 -9.85 2.46 -0.50
N ASN A 131 -9.63 3.55 -1.24
CA ASN A 131 -8.54 3.62 -2.23
C ASN A 131 -7.15 3.50 -1.56
N ILE A 132 -6.94 4.13 -0.40
CA ILE A 132 -5.74 3.94 0.40
C ILE A 132 -5.56 2.46 0.77
N SER A 133 -6.64 1.79 1.18
CA SER A 133 -6.57 0.38 1.59
C SER A 133 -6.28 -0.56 0.43
N PHE A 134 -6.74 -0.23 -0.79
CA PHE A 134 -6.37 -0.98 -1.99
C PHE A 134 -4.91 -0.79 -2.36
N ALA A 135 -4.41 0.46 -2.40
CA ALA A 135 -3.00 0.73 -2.64
C ALA A 135 -2.11 -0.05 -1.66
N ASP A 136 -2.47 -0.01 -0.38
CA ASP A 136 -1.81 -0.72 0.71
C ASP A 136 -1.81 -2.26 0.52
N ALA A 137 -2.95 -2.83 0.12
CA ALA A 137 -3.07 -4.26 -0.15
C ALA A 137 -2.21 -4.70 -1.35
N PHE A 138 -2.25 -3.96 -2.46
CA PHE A 138 -1.46 -4.29 -3.65
C PHE A 138 0.04 -4.22 -3.40
N VAL A 139 0.51 -3.21 -2.67
CA VAL A 139 1.93 -3.12 -2.30
C VAL A 139 2.34 -4.24 -1.34
N SER A 140 1.45 -4.65 -0.42
CA SER A 140 1.70 -5.79 0.47
C SER A 140 1.78 -7.12 -0.29
N ILE A 141 0.96 -7.31 -1.33
CA ILE A 141 1.03 -8.48 -2.23
C ILE A 141 2.37 -8.49 -2.97
N PHE A 142 2.78 -7.36 -3.52
CA PHE A 142 4.06 -7.25 -4.22
C PHE A 142 5.25 -7.55 -3.28
N ALA A 143 5.23 -7.00 -2.07
CA ALA A 143 6.25 -7.26 -1.07
C ALA A 143 6.32 -8.73 -0.67
N LEU A 144 5.16 -9.38 -0.47
CA LEU A 144 5.07 -10.80 -0.16
C LEU A 144 5.61 -11.66 -1.31
N GLN A 145 5.12 -11.41 -2.55
CA GLN A 145 5.58 -12.17 -3.72
C GLN A 145 7.10 -12.09 -3.86
N ARG A 146 7.67 -10.89 -3.77
CA ARG A 146 9.11 -10.72 -3.87
C ARG A 146 9.86 -11.53 -2.81
N SER A 147 9.41 -11.47 -1.56
CA SER A 147 10.02 -12.24 -0.47
C SER A 147 9.92 -13.75 -0.70
N MET A 148 8.82 -14.22 -1.24
CA MET A 148 8.62 -15.63 -1.57
C MET A 148 9.54 -16.08 -2.72
N LEU A 149 9.63 -15.30 -3.79
CA LEU A 149 10.44 -15.64 -4.96
C LEU A 149 11.93 -15.79 -4.63
N VAL A 150 12.43 -14.98 -3.68
CA VAL A 150 13.82 -15.07 -3.22
C VAL A 150 14.06 -16.30 -2.37
N SER A 151 13.05 -16.77 -1.64
CA SER A 151 13.15 -17.90 -0.71
C SER A 151 12.85 -19.26 -1.35
N PHE A 152 12.36 -19.29 -2.60
CA PHE A 152 12.14 -20.54 -3.32
C PHE A 152 13.41 -21.01 -4.01
N GLU A 153 13.91 -22.16 -3.57
CA GLU A 153 15.02 -22.86 -4.24
C GLU A 153 14.57 -23.38 -5.61
N GLY A 154 15.45 -23.26 -6.62
CA GLY A 154 15.23 -23.81 -7.95
C GLY A 154 14.64 -22.88 -9.01
N MET A 155 14.29 -21.65 -8.70
CA MET A 155 13.92 -20.65 -9.71
C MET A 155 15.15 -19.99 -10.33
N ARG A 156 15.11 -19.77 -11.65
CA ARG A 156 16.18 -19.04 -12.35
C ARG A 156 16.11 -17.55 -11.99
N GLU A 157 17.25 -16.90 -11.89
CA GLU A 157 17.32 -15.44 -11.64
C GLU A 157 16.48 -14.63 -12.63
N THR A 158 16.47 -15.03 -13.92
CA THR A 158 15.69 -14.39 -14.96
C THR A 158 14.17 -14.49 -14.72
N GLU A 159 13.68 -15.61 -14.18
CA GLU A 159 12.26 -15.82 -13.87
C GLU A 159 11.84 -14.93 -12.69
N ILE A 160 12.68 -14.85 -11.64
CA ILE A 160 12.47 -13.98 -10.49
C ILE A 160 12.39 -12.51 -10.93
N VAL A 161 13.32 -12.09 -11.78
CA VAL A 161 13.36 -10.72 -12.33
C VAL A 161 12.10 -10.40 -13.12
N ILE A 162 11.69 -11.30 -14.04
CA ILE A 162 10.49 -11.10 -14.88
C ILE A 162 9.23 -11.03 -14.01
N MET A 163 9.07 -11.91 -13.04
CA MET A 163 7.90 -11.92 -12.15
C MET A 163 7.84 -10.67 -11.26
N ASN A 164 8.98 -10.24 -10.71
CA ASN A 164 9.07 -9.01 -9.91
C ASN A 164 8.77 -7.77 -10.78
N ALA A 165 9.31 -7.70 -12.00
CA ALA A 165 9.05 -6.61 -12.92
C ALA A 165 7.58 -6.55 -13.34
N ALA A 166 6.98 -7.69 -13.68
CA ALA A 166 5.59 -7.77 -14.13
C ALA A 166 4.61 -7.36 -13.02
N LEU A 167 4.70 -7.97 -11.83
CA LEU A 167 3.80 -7.61 -10.74
C LEU A 167 4.10 -6.22 -10.18
N GLY A 168 5.37 -5.85 -10.05
CA GLY A 168 5.76 -4.54 -9.56
C GLY A 168 5.26 -3.41 -10.46
N SER A 169 5.41 -3.52 -11.78
CA SER A 169 4.88 -2.53 -12.73
C SER A 169 3.35 -2.48 -12.72
N ALA A 170 2.67 -3.63 -12.63
CA ALA A 170 1.22 -3.67 -12.48
C ALA A 170 0.75 -2.93 -11.22
N VAL A 171 1.40 -3.16 -10.08
CA VAL A 171 1.09 -2.48 -8.81
C VAL A 171 1.34 -0.98 -8.91
N CYS A 172 2.46 -0.54 -9.52
CA CYS A 172 2.73 0.89 -9.73
C CYS A 172 1.63 1.57 -10.54
N VAL A 173 1.20 0.95 -11.65
CA VAL A 173 0.11 1.46 -12.51
C VAL A 173 -1.20 1.52 -11.71
N ILE A 174 -1.54 0.48 -10.95
CA ILE A 174 -2.78 0.46 -10.15
C ILE A 174 -2.76 1.57 -9.10
N VAL A 175 -1.68 1.73 -8.35
CA VAL A 175 -1.56 2.78 -7.32
C VAL A 175 -1.66 4.17 -7.94
N PHE A 176 -1.01 4.39 -9.09
CA PHE A 176 -1.11 5.63 -9.83
C PHE A 176 -2.54 5.92 -10.29
N LEU A 177 -3.23 4.93 -10.88
CA LEU A 177 -4.61 5.05 -11.33
C LEU A 177 -5.59 5.30 -10.17
N LEU A 178 -5.38 4.68 -9.02
CA LEU A 178 -6.17 4.95 -7.81
C LEU A 178 -6.00 6.41 -7.36
N GLY A 179 -4.77 6.92 -7.37
CA GLY A 179 -4.49 8.33 -7.09
C GLY A 179 -5.14 9.28 -8.10
N PHE A 180 -4.97 9.00 -9.38
CA PHE A 180 -5.54 9.79 -10.49
C PHE A 180 -7.07 9.85 -10.43
N ASN A 181 -7.72 8.71 -10.17
CA ASN A 181 -9.17 8.64 -10.02
C ASN A 181 -9.68 9.50 -8.83
N LEU A 182 -8.94 9.54 -7.72
CA LEU A 182 -9.29 10.41 -6.59
C LEU A 182 -9.15 11.89 -6.93
N VAL A 183 -8.14 12.28 -7.70
CA VAL A 183 -7.97 13.67 -8.16
C VAL A 183 -9.07 14.08 -9.16
N LYS A 184 -9.41 13.15 -10.09
CA LYS A 184 -10.41 13.40 -11.15
C LYS A 184 -11.85 13.35 -10.65
N SER A 185 -12.13 12.71 -9.53
CA SER A 185 -13.48 12.45 -8.97
C SER A 185 -14.28 13.72 -8.59
N LYS A 186 -14.06 14.81 -9.32
CA LYS A 186 -14.76 16.10 -9.17
C LYS A 186 -16.27 16.01 -9.43
N LYS A 187 -16.74 15.06 -10.26
CA LYS A 187 -18.11 15.05 -10.78
C LYS A 187 -19.08 14.10 -10.09
N ILE A 188 -18.59 13.05 -9.46
CA ILE A 188 -19.46 11.96 -8.98
C ILE A 188 -19.90 12.15 -7.52
N LEU A 189 -19.04 12.78 -6.70
CA LEU A 189 -19.26 12.94 -5.25
C LEU A 189 -20.08 14.19 -4.88
N PHE A 190 -20.20 15.17 -5.77
CA PHE A 190 -20.79 16.48 -5.45
C PHE A 190 -21.97 16.86 -6.35
N LYS A 191 -22.44 15.97 -7.22
CA LYS A 191 -23.60 16.22 -8.11
C LYS A 191 -24.96 16.17 -7.39
N ASN A 192 -25.02 15.73 -6.15
CA ASN A 192 -26.25 15.57 -5.38
C ASN A 192 -26.38 16.58 -4.22
N ILE A 193 -25.70 17.73 -4.27
CA ILE A 193 -25.78 18.77 -3.23
C ILE A 193 -26.36 20.09 -3.79
N ASP A 194 -26.72 20.13 -5.08
CA ASP A 194 -27.47 21.26 -5.68
C ASP A 194 -28.94 20.86 -5.88
#